data_654494740f9ddf920c05c48255b698f5
#
_entry.id   654494740f9ddf920c05c48255b698f5
#
_cell.length_a   1.000
_cell.length_b   1.000
_cell.length_c   1.000
_cell.angle_alpha   90.00
_cell.angle_beta   90.00
_cell.angle_gamma   90.00
#
_symmetry.space_group_name_H-M   'P 1'
#
loop_
_entity.id
_entity.type
_entity.pdbx_description
1 polymer ?
#
loop_
_entity_poly.entity_id
_entity_poly.type
_entity_poly.pdbx_seq_one_letter_code
_entity_poly.pdbx_strand_id
1 'polypeptide(L)'
;MASAAENAWVKIVSQETFTSEVLDASKIVPVLVDFWASWCGPCRTLGPLLEKLAAEYRGGFVLAKVNTEENPQLAMEFRIQSIPNCILFKDGRPMDQFVGAYPEPAIRKFLAPYCPSEAEKLFATAEQQLQAGKVQEAHELFEEVLKIEPSHGAAHLALAKLLINSKQTDAARQHLDAITLVDTEYEAASRLRQVLEFHDHCQGAGGEAACRQKLAANPKDLEARLGLASCLASDGKYPEALDEFLAIVAKDKRFRDEAARKSMLAIFSLVGDRSELADEYRQRLARTLY
;
A
#
# COMPACT_ATOMS: atom_id res chain seq x y z
N MET A 1 -36.93 7.05 4.30
CA MET A 1 -36.69 5.90 3.41
C MET A 1 -36.25 6.48 2.07
N ALA A 2 -34.95 6.61 1.86
CA ALA A 2 -34.42 7.04 0.57
C ALA A 2 -34.51 5.82 -0.36
N SER A 3 -35.27 5.95 -1.45
CA SER A 3 -35.31 5.01 -2.57
C SER A 3 -33.87 4.82 -3.06
N ALA A 4 -33.36 3.58 -2.97
CA ALA A 4 -32.15 3.22 -3.69
C ALA A 4 -32.42 3.46 -5.17
N ALA A 5 -31.77 4.48 -5.76
CA ALA A 5 -31.72 4.60 -7.20
C ALA A 5 -31.10 3.29 -7.70
N GLU A 6 -31.85 2.55 -8.53
CA GLU A 6 -31.36 1.31 -9.16
C GLU A 6 -29.99 1.62 -9.80
N ASN A 7 -28.95 1.02 -9.25
CA ASN A 7 -27.61 1.21 -9.79
C ASN A 7 -27.59 0.55 -11.17
N ALA A 8 -27.52 1.35 -12.23
CA ALA A 8 -27.59 0.89 -13.63
C ALA A 8 -26.51 -0.19 -13.96
N TRP A 9 -25.51 -0.31 -13.11
CA TRP A 9 -24.37 -1.23 -13.27
C TRP A 9 -24.47 -2.50 -12.41
N VAL A 10 -25.62 -2.70 -11.70
CA VAL A 10 -25.89 -3.89 -10.87
C VAL A 10 -27.10 -4.61 -11.42
N LYS A 11 -26.95 -5.92 -11.69
CA LYS A 11 -28.00 -6.77 -12.22
C LYS A 11 -28.21 -8.00 -11.34
N ILE A 12 -29.47 -8.39 -11.13
CA ILE A 12 -29.80 -9.69 -10.55
C ILE A 12 -29.95 -10.66 -11.72
N VAL A 13 -29.19 -11.73 -11.69
CA VAL A 13 -29.07 -12.66 -12.81
C VAL A 13 -29.54 -14.05 -12.39
N SER A 14 -30.39 -14.64 -13.22
CA SER A 14 -30.85 -16.04 -13.11
C SER A 14 -30.20 -16.90 -14.19
N GLN A 15 -30.43 -18.21 -14.10
CA GLN A 15 -29.99 -19.15 -15.13
C GLN A 15 -30.51 -18.79 -16.51
N GLU A 16 -31.75 -18.30 -16.63
CA GLU A 16 -32.37 -17.93 -17.89
C GLU A 16 -31.73 -16.70 -18.50
N THR A 17 -31.28 -15.74 -17.67
CA THR A 17 -30.67 -14.49 -18.13
C THR A 17 -29.15 -14.50 -18.18
N PHE A 18 -28.50 -15.56 -17.68
CA PHE A 18 -27.04 -15.63 -17.56
C PHE A 18 -26.33 -15.44 -18.90
N THR A 19 -26.82 -16.09 -19.94
CA THR A 19 -26.22 -15.98 -21.27
C THR A 19 -26.22 -14.54 -21.75
N SER A 20 -27.38 -13.87 -21.74
CA SER A 20 -27.50 -12.48 -22.22
C SER A 20 -26.82 -11.46 -21.29
N GLU A 21 -27.00 -11.59 -19.97
CA GLU A 21 -26.56 -10.58 -19.01
C GLU A 21 -25.10 -10.76 -18.56
N VAL A 22 -24.52 -11.94 -18.80
CA VAL A 22 -23.12 -12.22 -18.45
C VAL A 22 -22.29 -12.54 -19.68
N LEU A 23 -22.61 -13.62 -20.41
CA LEU A 23 -21.73 -14.07 -21.51
C LEU A 23 -21.72 -13.06 -22.67
N ASP A 24 -22.91 -12.63 -23.14
CA ASP A 24 -22.99 -11.68 -24.26
C ASP A 24 -22.60 -10.26 -23.81
N ALA A 25 -23.03 -9.81 -22.61
CA ALA A 25 -22.68 -8.53 -22.08
C ALA A 25 -21.16 -8.39 -21.87
N SER A 26 -20.48 -9.47 -21.47
CA SER A 26 -19.03 -9.47 -21.23
C SER A 26 -18.18 -9.31 -22.51
N LYS A 27 -18.78 -9.42 -23.69
CA LYS A 27 -18.13 -9.08 -24.95
C LYS A 27 -18.02 -7.57 -25.19
N ILE A 28 -18.83 -6.78 -24.47
CA ILE A 28 -18.88 -5.31 -24.58
C ILE A 28 -18.15 -4.67 -23.40
N VAL A 29 -18.46 -5.11 -22.17
CA VAL A 29 -17.92 -4.59 -20.91
C VAL A 29 -17.67 -5.74 -19.94
N PRO A 30 -16.56 -5.79 -19.18
CA PRO A 30 -16.34 -6.84 -18.21
C PRO A 30 -17.51 -7.01 -17.25
N VAL A 31 -17.85 -8.26 -16.92
CA VAL A 31 -18.93 -8.58 -15.96
C VAL A 31 -18.34 -9.33 -14.78
N LEU A 32 -18.48 -8.76 -13.58
CA LEU A 32 -18.14 -9.43 -12.33
C LEU A 32 -19.38 -10.14 -11.80
N VAL A 33 -19.33 -11.48 -11.76
CA VAL A 33 -20.42 -12.31 -11.23
C VAL A 33 -20.15 -12.59 -9.77
N ASP A 34 -21.05 -12.14 -8.87
CA ASP A 34 -21.04 -12.43 -7.43
C ASP A 34 -21.99 -13.60 -7.14
N PHE A 35 -21.45 -14.76 -6.82
CA PHE A 35 -22.20 -15.92 -6.33
C PHE A 35 -22.40 -15.80 -4.82
N TRP A 36 -23.62 -15.61 -4.39
CA TRP A 36 -23.97 -15.32 -3.00
C TRP A 36 -25.20 -16.13 -2.52
N ALA A 37 -25.50 -16.08 -1.20
CA ALA A 37 -26.77 -16.58 -0.65
C ALA A 37 -27.21 -15.70 0.55
N SER A 38 -28.52 -15.75 0.88
CA SER A 38 -29.12 -14.92 1.94
C SER A 38 -28.53 -15.17 3.34
N TRP A 39 -28.19 -16.42 3.65
CA TRP A 39 -27.62 -16.85 4.94
C TRP A 39 -26.10 -16.58 5.05
N CYS A 40 -25.43 -16.21 3.97
CA CYS A 40 -23.98 -16.01 3.93
C CYS A 40 -23.58 -14.70 4.61
N GLY A 41 -22.99 -14.80 5.80
CA GLY A 41 -22.52 -13.63 6.57
C GLY A 41 -21.50 -12.76 5.79
N PRO A 42 -20.42 -13.33 5.28
CA PRO A 42 -19.41 -12.58 4.50
C PRO A 42 -19.97 -11.94 3.21
N CYS A 43 -20.98 -12.57 2.57
CA CYS A 43 -21.64 -11.99 1.39
C CYS A 43 -22.37 -10.68 1.70
N ARG A 44 -22.93 -10.55 2.90
CA ARG A 44 -23.59 -9.31 3.35
C ARG A 44 -22.62 -8.13 3.52
N THR A 45 -21.33 -8.42 3.72
CA THR A 45 -20.29 -7.39 3.78
C THR A 45 -19.76 -7.07 2.37
N LEU A 46 -19.54 -8.11 1.55
CA LEU A 46 -18.96 -7.94 0.22
C LEU A 46 -19.94 -7.30 -0.77
N GLY A 47 -21.22 -7.71 -0.77
CA GLY A 47 -22.21 -7.25 -1.73
C GLY A 47 -22.34 -5.73 -1.82
N PRO A 48 -22.59 -4.99 -0.72
CA PRO A 48 -22.65 -3.53 -0.73
C PRO A 48 -21.35 -2.87 -1.21
N LEU A 49 -20.18 -3.47 -0.94
CA LEU A 49 -18.89 -2.98 -1.41
C LEU A 49 -18.76 -3.12 -2.93
N LEU A 50 -19.15 -4.27 -3.50
CA LEU A 50 -19.16 -4.47 -4.95
C LEU A 50 -20.15 -3.53 -5.65
N GLU A 51 -21.32 -3.29 -5.06
CA GLU A 51 -22.32 -2.33 -5.59
C GLU A 51 -21.78 -0.89 -5.59
N LYS A 52 -21.09 -0.48 -4.52
CA LYS A 52 -20.37 0.79 -4.45
C LYS A 52 -19.34 0.91 -5.57
N LEU A 53 -18.49 -0.13 -5.74
CA LEU A 53 -17.46 -0.14 -6.78
C LEU A 53 -18.08 -0.10 -8.20
N ALA A 54 -19.14 -0.84 -8.47
CA ALA A 54 -19.84 -0.79 -9.77
C ALA A 54 -20.33 0.63 -10.09
N ALA A 55 -20.84 1.36 -9.09
CA ALA A 55 -21.24 2.76 -9.27
C ALA A 55 -20.04 3.68 -9.53
N GLU A 56 -18.94 3.51 -8.83
CA GLU A 56 -17.72 4.31 -8.98
C GLU A 56 -17.05 4.11 -10.35
N TYR A 57 -17.04 2.87 -10.83
CA TYR A 57 -16.46 2.52 -12.15
C TYR A 57 -17.31 2.97 -13.35
N ARG A 58 -18.55 3.43 -13.12
CA ARG A 58 -19.44 4.08 -14.12
C ARG A 58 -19.49 3.36 -15.48
N GLY A 59 -19.64 2.03 -15.44
CA GLY A 59 -19.66 1.20 -16.64
C GLY A 59 -18.29 0.65 -17.06
N GLY A 60 -17.25 0.83 -16.28
CA GLY A 60 -15.99 0.10 -16.44
C GLY A 60 -16.16 -1.41 -16.23
N PHE A 61 -17.15 -1.82 -15.43
CA PHE A 61 -17.66 -3.19 -15.35
C PHE A 61 -19.14 -3.21 -14.92
N VAL A 62 -19.82 -4.34 -15.12
CA VAL A 62 -21.16 -4.63 -14.62
C VAL A 62 -21.05 -5.68 -13.51
N LEU A 63 -21.76 -5.46 -12.39
CA LEU A 63 -21.91 -6.43 -11.32
C LEU A 63 -23.16 -7.29 -11.58
N ALA A 64 -22.99 -8.58 -11.78
CA ALA A 64 -24.06 -9.56 -11.90
C ALA A 64 -24.16 -10.37 -10.59
N LYS A 65 -25.29 -10.31 -9.91
CA LYS A 65 -25.52 -11.02 -8.65
C LYS A 65 -26.33 -12.30 -8.90
N VAL A 66 -25.77 -13.45 -8.55
CA VAL A 66 -26.38 -14.77 -8.73
C VAL A 66 -26.62 -15.39 -7.34
N ASN A 67 -27.87 -15.54 -6.96
CA ASN A 67 -28.24 -16.30 -5.77
C ASN A 67 -28.09 -17.80 -6.01
N THR A 68 -27.16 -18.46 -5.31
CA THR A 68 -26.87 -19.88 -5.49
C THR A 68 -28.02 -20.81 -5.04
N GLU A 69 -28.90 -20.34 -4.14
CA GLU A 69 -30.07 -21.11 -3.70
C GLU A 69 -31.14 -21.16 -4.80
N GLU A 70 -31.31 -20.06 -5.55
CA GLU A 70 -32.25 -19.94 -6.65
C GLU A 70 -31.70 -20.49 -7.97
N ASN A 71 -30.36 -20.54 -8.10
CA ASN A 71 -29.66 -20.92 -9.32
C ASN A 71 -28.62 -22.04 -9.08
N PRO A 72 -29.00 -23.20 -8.53
CA PRO A 72 -28.06 -24.27 -8.18
C PRO A 72 -27.33 -24.88 -9.39
N GLN A 73 -27.93 -24.82 -10.58
CA GLN A 73 -27.29 -25.32 -11.80
C GLN A 73 -26.12 -24.42 -12.22
N LEU A 74 -26.23 -23.08 -12.13
CA LEU A 74 -25.11 -22.17 -12.37
C LEU A 74 -23.99 -22.43 -11.34
N ALA A 75 -24.34 -22.61 -10.06
CA ALA A 75 -23.34 -22.91 -9.03
C ALA A 75 -22.58 -24.21 -9.32
N MET A 76 -23.26 -25.25 -9.86
CA MET A 76 -22.61 -26.49 -10.29
C MET A 76 -21.76 -26.31 -11.55
N GLU A 77 -22.26 -25.59 -12.55
CA GLU A 77 -21.56 -25.33 -13.82
C GLU A 77 -20.22 -24.61 -13.58
N PHE A 78 -20.23 -23.58 -12.74
CA PHE A 78 -19.02 -22.83 -12.38
C PHE A 78 -18.26 -23.43 -11.18
N ARG A 79 -18.66 -24.63 -10.70
CA ARG A 79 -18.00 -25.36 -9.61
C ARG A 79 -17.84 -24.53 -8.34
N ILE A 80 -18.89 -23.77 -7.98
CA ILE A 80 -18.88 -22.93 -6.76
C ILE A 80 -18.90 -23.85 -5.53
N GLN A 81 -17.78 -23.95 -4.83
CA GLN A 81 -17.63 -24.77 -3.62
C GLN A 81 -17.84 -23.97 -2.32
N SER A 82 -17.64 -22.67 -2.38
CA SER A 82 -17.82 -21.78 -1.25
C SER A 82 -18.22 -20.39 -1.73
N ILE A 83 -18.95 -19.64 -0.87
CA ILE A 83 -19.44 -18.30 -1.11
C ILE A 83 -18.96 -17.33 -0.01
N PRO A 84 -18.79 -16.01 -0.33
CA PRO A 84 -18.92 -15.42 -1.65
C PRO A 84 -17.85 -15.92 -2.62
N ASN A 85 -18.21 -16.05 -3.89
CA ASN A 85 -17.28 -16.37 -4.96
C ASN A 85 -17.55 -15.41 -6.12
N CYS A 86 -16.53 -14.67 -6.51
CA CYS A 86 -16.64 -13.70 -7.59
C CYS A 86 -15.82 -14.16 -8.79
N ILE A 87 -16.48 -14.24 -9.97
CA ILE A 87 -15.85 -14.62 -11.24
C ILE A 87 -15.97 -13.45 -12.22
N LEU A 88 -14.85 -12.99 -12.76
CA LEU A 88 -14.82 -11.98 -13.80
C LEU A 88 -14.94 -12.62 -15.17
N PHE A 89 -15.91 -12.16 -15.98
CA PHE A 89 -16.12 -12.54 -17.37
C PHE A 89 -15.69 -11.42 -18.32
N LYS A 90 -14.99 -11.78 -19.38
CA LYS A 90 -14.63 -10.91 -20.50
C LYS A 90 -14.60 -11.71 -21.77
N ASP A 91 -15.07 -11.13 -22.88
CA ASP A 91 -15.14 -11.78 -24.18
C ASP A 91 -15.93 -13.12 -24.17
N GLY A 92 -17.00 -13.20 -23.36
CA GLY A 92 -17.88 -14.36 -23.22
C GLY A 92 -17.29 -15.53 -22.39
N ARG A 93 -16.20 -15.35 -21.69
CA ARG A 93 -15.52 -16.41 -20.92
C ARG A 93 -15.05 -15.93 -19.56
N PRO A 94 -14.94 -16.84 -18.57
CA PRO A 94 -14.32 -16.51 -17.29
C PRO A 94 -12.82 -16.25 -17.47
N MET A 95 -12.34 -15.16 -16.88
CA MET A 95 -10.93 -14.72 -16.96
C MET A 95 -10.19 -14.94 -15.65
N ASP A 96 -10.84 -14.61 -14.54
CA ASP A 96 -10.23 -14.68 -13.20
C ASP A 96 -11.31 -14.83 -12.13
N GLN A 97 -10.92 -15.23 -10.91
CA GLN A 97 -11.85 -15.40 -9.80
C GLN A 97 -11.18 -15.16 -8.43
N PHE A 98 -11.99 -14.77 -7.46
CA PHE A 98 -11.59 -14.79 -6.06
C PHE A 98 -12.70 -15.36 -5.17
N VAL A 99 -12.32 -15.92 -4.01
CA VAL A 99 -13.22 -16.54 -3.04
C VAL A 99 -13.06 -15.88 -1.69
N GLY A 100 -14.19 -15.55 -1.05
CA GLY A 100 -14.23 -14.88 0.24
C GLY A 100 -14.47 -13.37 0.15
N ALA A 101 -14.69 -12.74 1.30
CA ALA A 101 -14.91 -11.30 1.40
C ALA A 101 -13.56 -10.56 1.38
N TYR A 102 -13.14 -10.11 0.22
CA TYR A 102 -11.93 -9.32 0.06
C TYR A 102 -12.15 -7.86 0.50
N PRO A 103 -11.13 -7.21 1.08
CA PRO A 103 -11.17 -5.77 1.34
C PRO A 103 -11.09 -4.97 0.03
N GLU A 104 -11.60 -3.74 0.06
CA GLU A 104 -11.70 -2.88 -1.13
C GLU A 104 -10.40 -2.75 -1.95
N PRO A 105 -9.20 -2.51 -1.35
CA PRO A 105 -7.96 -2.41 -2.12
C PRO A 105 -7.64 -3.69 -2.92
N ALA A 106 -7.94 -4.86 -2.34
CA ALA A 106 -7.71 -6.13 -3.03
C ALA A 106 -8.67 -6.34 -4.20
N ILE A 107 -9.94 -5.90 -4.07
CA ILE A 107 -10.92 -5.96 -5.16
C ILE A 107 -10.51 -5.03 -6.31
N ARG A 108 -10.09 -3.79 -6.00
CA ARG A 108 -9.59 -2.85 -7.01
C ARG A 108 -8.38 -3.42 -7.75
N LYS A 109 -7.44 -4.00 -7.03
CA LYS A 109 -6.27 -4.68 -7.63
C LYS A 109 -6.68 -5.85 -8.53
N PHE A 110 -7.69 -6.62 -8.15
CA PHE A 110 -8.25 -7.69 -8.97
C PHE A 110 -8.90 -7.16 -10.25
N LEU A 111 -9.62 -6.04 -10.19
CA LEU A 111 -10.31 -5.43 -11.33
C LEU A 111 -9.36 -4.69 -12.29
N ALA A 112 -8.28 -4.11 -11.80
CA ALA A 112 -7.39 -3.22 -12.55
C ALA A 112 -6.91 -3.77 -13.93
N PRO A 113 -6.52 -5.06 -14.08
CA PRO A 113 -6.09 -5.60 -15.37
C PRO A 113 -7.21 -5.68 -16.43
N TYR A 114 -8.47 -5.71 -15.98
CA TYR A 114 -9.62 -5.97 -16.85
C TYR A 114 -10.47 -4.72 -17.11
N CYS A 115 -10.58 -3.87 -16.10
CA CYS A 115 -11.40 -2.67 -16.12
C CYS A 115 -10.75 -1.58 -15.25
N PRO A 116 -9.68 -0.94 -15.74
CA PRO A 116 -9.03 0.10 -14.96
C PRO A 116 -10.00 1.27 -14.71
N SER A 117 -10.07 1.70 -13.46
CA SER A 117 -10.85 2.88 -13.06
C SER A 117 -10.27 4.15 -13.69
N GLU A 118 -10.99 5.27 -13.60
CA GLU A 118 -10.45 6.58 -14.00
C GLU A 118 -9.19 6.93 -13.19
N ALA A 119 -9.20 6.63 -11.89
CA ALA A 119 -8.04 6.81 -11.01
C ALA A 119 -6.83 5.98 -11.48
N GLU A 120 -7.03 4.71 -11.84
CA GLU A 120 -5.97 3.83 -12.35
C GLU A 120 -5.37 4.34 -13.68
N LYS A 121 -6.20 4.85 -14.59
CA LYS A 121 -5.74 5.44 -15.86
C LYS A 121 -4.89 6.70 -15.61
N LEU A 122 -5.35 7.57 -14.73
CA LEU A 122 -4.61 8.77 -14.33
C LEU A 122 -3.31 8.41 -13.63
N PHE A 123 -3.34 7.42 -12.73
CA PHE A 123 -2.15 6.93 -12.04
C PHE A 123 -1.10 6.40 -13.05
N ALA A 124 -1.50 5.57 -13.99
CA ALA A 124 -0.59 5.08 -15.04
C ALA A 124 0.00 6.23 -15.89
N THR A 125 -0.80 7.26 -16.18
CA THR A 125 -0.33 8.45 -16.88
C THR A 125 0.68 9.22 -16.03
N ALA A 126 0.43 9.40 -14.73
CA ALA A 126 1.33 10.05 -13.78
C ALA A 126 2.69 9.33 -13.71
N GLU A 127 2.70 8.00 -13.65
CA GLU A 127 3.93 7.21 -13.67
C GLU A 127 4.73 7.42 -14.97
N GLN A 128 4.05 7.49 -16.11
CA GLN A 128 4.72 7.78 -17.40
C GLN A 128 5.35 9.17 -17.41
N GLN A 129 4.67 10.20 -16.89
CA GLN A 129 5.23 11.55 -16.79
C GLN A 129 6.44 11.56 -15.85
N LEU A 130 6.36 10.84 -14.74
CA LEU A 130 7.48 10.72 -13.80
C LEU A 130 8.71 10.04 -14.44
N GLN A 131 8.51 8.96 -15.19
CA GLN A 131 9.58 8.29 -15.94
C GLN A 131 10.18 9.19 -17.03
N ALA A 132 9.38 10.08 -17.62
CA ALA A 132 9.82 11.09 -18.57
C ALA A 132 10.56 12.29 -17.91
N GLY A 133 10.74 12.27 -16.59
CA GLY A 133 11.37 13.36 -15.82
C GLY A 133 10.49 14.58 -15.57
N LYS A 134 9.22 14.52 -15.91
CA LYS A 134 8.23 15.60 -15.73
C LYS A 134 7.60 15.50 -14.34
N VAL A 135 8.40 15.86 -13.34
CA VAL A 135 8.06 15.64 -11.92
C VAL A 135 6.83 16.44 -11.52
N GLN A 136 6.70 17.69 -12.00
CA GLN A 136 5.58 18.56 -11.62
C GLN A 136 4.25 18.05 -12.18
N GLU A 137 4.22 17.68 -13.45
CA GLU A 137 3.03 17.12 -14.11
C GLU A 137 2.61 15.78 -13.44
N ALA A 138 3.58 14.95 -13.08
CA ALA A 138 3.30 13.71 -12.36
C ALA A 138 2.69 13.97 -10.98
N HIS A 139 3.21 14.96 -10.25
CA HIS A 139 2.68 15.35 -8.94
C HIS A 139 1.20 15.77 -9.03
N GLU A 140 0.86 16.66 -9.98
CA GLU A 140 -0.51 17.14 -10.21
C GLU A 140 -1.47 15.99 -10.55
N LEU A 141 -1.03 15.05 -11.40
CA LEU A 141 -1.82 13.87 -11.75
C LEU A 141 -2.03 12.92 -10.57
N PHE A 142 -1.02 12.70 -9.73
CA PHE A 142 -1.19 11.89 -8.49
C PHE A 142 -2.16 12.56 -7.52
N GLU A 143 -2.16 13.88 -7.40
CA GLU A 143 -3.17 14.59 -6.61
C GLU A 143 -4.58 14.43 -7.19
N GLU A 144 -4.73 14.45 -8.54
CA GLU A 144 -6.02 14.19 -9.18
C GLU A 144 -6.51 12.75 -8.92
N VAL A 145 -5.61 11.77 -8.93
CA VAL A 145 -5.93 10.39 -8.51
C VAL A 145 -6.55 10.39 -7.12
N LEU A 146 -5.95 11.10 -6.16
CA LEU A 146 -6.45 11.15 -4.78
C LEU A 146 -7.77 11.94 -4.62
N LYS A 147 -8.10 12.84 -5.54
CA LYS A 147 -9.43 13.49 -5.57
C LYS A 147 -10.52 12.51 -5.97
N ILE A 148 -10.21 11.56 -6.87
CA ILE A 148 -11.15 10.52 -7.34
C ILE A 148 -11.20 9.37 -6.33
N GLU A 149 -10.05 8.92 -5.85
CA GLU A 149 -9.89 7.80 -4.92
C GLU A 149 -8.97 8.19 -3.76
N PRO A 150 -9.52 8.78 -2.67
CA PRO A 150 -8.72 9.24 -1.53
C PRO A 150 -7.92 8.16 -0.80
N SER A 151 -8.23 6.88 -1.00
CA SER A 151 -7.54 5.74 -0.39
C SER A 151 -6.55 5.05 -1.34
N HIS A 152 -6.16 5.69 -2.46
CA HIS A 152 -5.25 5.09 -3.44
C HIS A 152 -3.81 5.03 -2.89
N GLY A 153 -3.44 3.90 -2.26
CA GLY A 153 -2.16 3.72 -1.57
C GLY A 153 -0.93 3.99 -2.42
N ALA A 154 -0.92 3.53 -3.69
CA ALA A 154 0.20 3.76 -4.60
C ALA A 154 0.39 5.26 -4.95
N ALA A 155 -0.70 6.04 -5.08
CA ALA A 155 -0.61 7.48 -5.31
C ALA A 155 -0.06 8.22 -4.08
N HIS A 156 -0.53 7.86 -2.88
CA HIS A 156 0.04 8.36 -1.63
C HIS A 156 1.52 8.06 -1.52
N LEU A 157 1.95 6.83 -1.82
CA LEU A 157 3.36 6.45 -1.77
C LEU A 157 4.21 7.23 -2.79
N ALA A 158 3.70 7.43 -4.00
CA ALA A 158 4.38 8.20 -5.05
C ALA A 158 4.57 9.68 -4.64
N LEU A 159 3.50 10.33 -4.16
CA LEU A 159 3.56 11.70 -3.65
C LEU A 159 4.52 11.82 -2.46
N ALA A 160 4.47 10.89 -1.50
CA ALA A 160 5.39 10.90 -0.37
C ALA A 160 6.86 10.86 -0.83
N LYS A 161 7.20 10.02 -1.81
CA LYS A 161 8.56 9.98 -2.39
C LYS A 161 8.97 11.30 -3.04
N LEU A 162 8.09 11.91 -3.83
CA LEU A 162 8.35 13.20 -4.48
C LEU A 162 8.57 14.31 -3.45
N LEU A 163 7.74 14.35 -2.41
CA LEU A 163 7.81 15.33 -1.33
C LEU A 163 9.08 15.17 -0.47
N ILE A 164 9.52 13.94 -0.20
CA ILE A 164 10.79 13.67 0.47
C ILE A 164 11.95 14.21 -0.36
N ASN A 165 11.97 13.95 -1.66
CA ASN A 165 13.01 14.44 -2.57
C ASN A 165 13.07 15.97 -2.64
N SER A 166 11.93 16.65 -2.49
CA SER A 166 11.83 18.11 -2.44
C SER A 166 11.97 18.68 -1.02
N LYS A 167 12.31 17.86 -0.02
CA LYS A 167 12.49 18.23 1.40
C LYS A 167 11.21 18.73 2.10
N GLN A 168 10.06 18.37 1.59
CA GLN A 168 8.75 18.69 2.17
C GLN A 168 8.28 17.54 3.08
N THR A 169 9.03 17.29 4.15
CA THR A 169 8.88 16.11 5.01
C THR A 169 7.53 16.02 5.73
N ASP A 170 6.96 17.16 6.15
CA ASP A 170 5.65 17.18 6.83
C ASP A 170 4.51 16.76 5.90
N ALA A 171 4.50 17.26 4.66
CA ALA A 171 3.54 16.86 3.66
C ALA A 171 3.70 15.37 3.28
N ALA A 172 4.94 14.89 3.17
CA ALA A 172 5.23 13.48 2.92
C ALA A 172 4.64 12.57 4.01
N ARG A 173 4.72 12.97 5.29
CA ARG A 173 4.12 12.20 6.40
C ARG A 173 2.62 12.04 6.25
N GLN A 174 1.91 13.11 5.89
CA GLN A 174 0.45 13.04 5.71
C GLN A 174 0.07 11.97 4.68
N HIS A 175 0.79 11.88 3.57
CA HIS A 175 0.56 10.83 2.58
C HIS A 175 0.95 9.44 3.09
N LEU A 176 2.06 9.31 3.81
CA LEU A 176 2.45 8.01 4.38
C LEU A 176 1.43 7.53 5.43
N ASP A 177 0.88 8.44 6.26
CA ASP A 177 -0.09 8.09 7.31
C ASP A 177 -1.44 7.64 6.74
N ALA A 178 -1.78 8.05 5.53
CA ALA A 178 -2.95 7.57 4.82
C ALA A 178 -2.83 6.10 4.36
N ILE A 179 -1.61 5.55 4.29
CA ILE A 179 -1.36 4.15 3.91
C ILE A 179 -1.46 3.26 5.14
N THR A 180 -2.42 2.33 5.11
CA THR A 180 -2.77 1.43 6.22
C THR A 180 -2.22 0.02 6.06
N LEU A 181 -2.35 -0.82 7.08
CA LEU A 181 -1.89 -2.22 7.09
C LEU A 181 -2.49 -3.11 5.99
N VAL A 182 -3.64 -2.72 5.44
CA VAL A 182 -4.31 -3.49 4.38
C VAL A 182 -3.81 -3.13 2.98
N ASP A 183 -3.05 -2.04 2.85
CA ASP A 183 -2.52 -1.57 1.57
C ASP A 183 -1.26 -2.35 1.19
N THR A 184 -1.09 -2.65 -0.09
CA THR A 184 0.09 -3.34 -0.61
C THR A 184 1.36 -2.50 -0.45
N GLU A 185 1.24 -1.20 -0.33
CA GLU A 185 2.29 -0.20 -0.17
C GLU A 185 2.77 -0.02 1.28
N TYR A 186 2.10 -0.67 2.26
CA TYR A 186 2.38 -0.48 3.68
C TYR A 186 3.85 -0.67 4.06
N GLU A 187 4.48 -1.75 3.60
CA GLU A 187 5.89 -2.03 3.88
C GLU A 187 6.82 -0.95 3.33
N ALA A 188 6.54 -0.47 2.11
CA ALA A 188 7.31 0.62 1.50
C ALA A 188 7.10 1.94 2.25
N ALA A 189 5.87 2.24 2.64
CA ALA A 189 5.53 3.42 3.44
C ALA A 189 6.19 3.37 4.82
N SER A 190 6.20 2.20 5.48
CA SER A 190 6.85 2.00 6.77
C SER A 190 8.35 2.29 6.72
N ARG A 191 9.03 1.85 5.67
CA ARG A 191 10.45 2.17 5.44
C ARG A 191 10.69 3.68 5.30
N LEU A 192 9.85 4.37 4.54
CA LEU A 192 9.98 5.82 4.38
C LEU A 192 9.71 6.58 5.68
N ARG A 193 8.76 6.14 6.52
CA ARG A 193 8.54 6.71 7.85
C ARG A 193 9.81 6.60 8.71
N GLN A 194 10.49 5.46 8.68
CA GLN A 194 11.75 5.27 9.42
C GLN A 194 12.86 6.23 8.94
N VAL A 195 12.97 6.44 7.62
CA VAL A 195 13.92 7.41 7.07
C VAL A 195 13.59 8.83 7.54
N LEU A 196 12.31 9.20 7.58
CA LEU A 196 11.88 10.50 8.09
C LEU A 196 12.13 10.65 9.60
N GLU A 197 12.01 9.60 10.39
CA GLU A 197 12.39 9.62 11.81
C GLU A 197 13.89 9.91 11.98
N PHE A 198 14.75 9.28 11.19
CA PHE A 198 16.18 9.59 11.19
C PHE A 198 16.45 11.05 10.80
N HIS A 199 15.73 11.55 9.79
CA HIS A 199 15.83 12.95 9.38
C HIS A 199 15.50 13.91 10.53
N ASP A 200 14.39 13.68 11.25
CA ASP A 200 13.97 14.52 12.37
C ASP A 200 15.00 14.50 13.53
N HIS A 201 15.51 13.34 13.87
CA HIS A 201 16.56 13.22 14.88
C HIS A 201 17.84 13.96 14.45
N CYS A 202 18.19 13.91 13.17
CA CYS A 202 19.31 14.66 12.60
C CYS A 202 19.10 16.18 12.75
N GLN A 203 17.93 16.67 12.32
CA GLN A 203 17.59 18.10 12.40
C GLN A 203 17.53 18.58 13.87
N GLY A 204 16.89 17.80 14.74
CA GLY A 204 16.82 18.08 16.19
C GLY A 204 18.18 18.15 16.86
N ALA A 205 19.18 17.43 16.36
CA ALA A 205 20.57 17.47 16.85
C ALA A 205 21.39 18.66 16.28
N GLY A 206 20.83 19.39 15.31
CA GLY A 206 21.45 20.52 14.61
C GLY A 206 22.17 20.17 13.31
N GLY A 207 21.92 18.95 12.77
CA GLY A 207 22.49 18.45 11.54
C GLY A 207 23.87 17.82 11.68
N GLU A 208 24.36 17.19 10.60
CA GLU A 208 25.61 16.43 10.60
C GLU A 208 26.82 17.27 11.03
N ALA A 209 26.97 18.48 10.50
CA ALA A 209 28.10 19.35 10.77
C ALA A 209 28.20 19.73 12.28
N ALA A 210 27.08 20.08 12.89
CA ALA A 210 27.04 20.42 14.31
C ALA A 210 27.34 19.19 15.19
N CYS A 211 26.84 18.02 14.83
CA CYS A 211 27.14 16.77 15.54
C CYS A 211 28.65 16.43 15.47
N ARG A 212 29.25 16.54 14.29
CA ARG A 212 30.69 16.33 14.13
C ARG A 212 31.53 17.34 14.94
N GLN A 213 31.15 18.60 14.99
CA GLN A 213 31.81 19.63 15.77
C GLN A 213 31.74 19.31 17.27
N LYS A 214 30.56 18.93 17.78
CA LYS A 214 30.38 18.53 19.20
C LYS A 214 31.22 17.31 19.53
N LEU A 215 31.30 16.31 18.64
CA LEU A 215 32.11 15.11 18.86
C LEU A 215 33.63 15.39 18.80
N ALA A 216 34.06 16.35 17.97
CA ALA A 216 35.45 16.79 17.96
C ALA A 216 35.86 17.46 19.29
N ALA A 217 34.94 18.23 19.88
CA ALA A 217 35.15 18.84 21.19
C ALA A 217 35.00 17.84 22.36
N ASN A 218 34.07 16.91 22.28
CA ASN A 218 33.85 15.87 23.28
C ASN A 218 33.52 14.51 22.61
N PRO A 219 34.52 13.64 22.38
CA PRO A 219 34.33 12.33 21.77
C PRO A 219 33.44 11.36 22.60
N LYS A 220 33.10 11.71 23.83
CA LYS A 220 32.23 10.91 24.69
C LYS A 220 30.76 11.37 24.69
N ASP A 221 30.44 12.41 23.93
CA ASP A 221 29.08 12.95 23.80
C ASP A 221 28.19 11.97 23.05
N LEU A 222 27.39 11.19 23.80
CA LEU A 222 26.48 10.18 23.20
C LEU A 222 25.29 10.82 22.48
N GLU A 223 24.85 12.02 22.88
CA GLU A 223 23.79 12.75 22.21
C GLU A 223 24.24 13.22 20.82
N ALA A 224 25.44 13.84 20.74
CA ALA A 224 25.99 14.24 19.46
C ALA A 224 26.26 13.03 18.54
N ARG A 225 26.67 11.89 19.11
CA ARG A 225 26.89 10.65 18.38
C ARG A 225 25.59 10.07 17.83
N LEU A 226 24.53 10.06 18.64
CA LEU A 226 23.19 9.63 18.22
C LEU A 226 22.66 10.51 17.06
N GLY A 227 22.84 11.84 17.19
CA GLY A 227 22.48 12.78 16.14
C GLY A 227 23.26 12.53 14.84
N LEU A 228 24.59 12.34 14.93
CA LEU A 228 25.42 12.02 13.77
C LEU A 228 24.98 10.72 13.08
N ALA A 229 24.77 9.66 13.87
CA ALA A 229 24.31 8.38 13.35
C ALA A 229 22.95 8.51 12.62
N SER A 230 22.04 9.32 13.18
CA SER A 230 20.73 9.59 12.54
C SER A 230 20.88 10.38 11.24
N CYS A 231 21.80 11.37 11.18
CA CYS A 231 22.09 12.09 9.93
C CYS A 231 22.62 11.15 8.85
N LEU A 232 23.58 10.31 9.20
CA LEU A 232 24.15 9.32 8.27
C LEU A 232 23.09 8.32 7.79
N ALA A 233 22.21 7.86 8.67
CA ALA A 233 21.10 6.96 8.31
C ALA A 233 20.09 7.63 7.39
N SER A 234 19.74 8.90 7.64
CA SER A 234 18.87 9.70 6.77
C SER A 234 19.44 9.87 5.36
N ASP A 235 20.77 9.97 5.24
CA ASP A 235 21.49 10.09 3.97
C ASP A 235 21.74 8.73 3.28
N GLY A 236 21.24 7.61 3.86
CA GLY A 236 21.48 6.26 3.34
C GLY A 236 22.88 5.72 3.55
N LYS A 237 23.72 6.39 4.32
CA LYS A 237 25.08 5.95 4.70
C LYS A 237 24.98 4.94 5.86
N TYR A 238 24.34 3.80 5.58
CA TYR A 238 23.99 2.83 6.62
C TYR A 238 25.19 2.18 7.32
N PRO A 239 26.29 1.80 6.63
CA PRO A 239 27.45 1.25 7.32
C PRO A 239 28.02 2.20 8.38
N GLU A 240 28.23 3.47 8.02
CA GLU A 240 28.76 4.49 8.93
C GLU A 240 27.78 4.80 10.07
N ALA A 241 26.47 4.85 9.77
CA ALA A 241 25.43 5.03 10.79
C ALA A 241 25.45 3.89 11.82
N LEU A 242 25.54 2.64 11.34
CA LEU A 242 25.59 1.45 12.18
C LEU A 242 26.85 1.41 13.07
N ASP A 243 27.99 1.87 12.58
CA ASP A 243 29.22 1.99 13.40
C ASP A 243 29.03 2.99 14.54
N GLU A 244 28.43 4.15 14.28
CA GLU A 244 28.16 5.15 15.30
C GLU A 244 27.12 4.67 16.33
N PHE A 245 26.03 4.01 15.89
CA PHE A 245 25.06 3.41 16.81
C PHE A 245 25.69 2.31 17.66
N LEU A 246 26.52 1.44 17.10
CA LEU A 246 27.20 0.38 17.82
C LEU A 246 28.16 0.95 18.87
N ALA A 247 28.84 2.05 18.56
CA ALA A 247 29.70 2.74 19.51
C ALA A 247 28.93 3.32 20.72
N ILE A 248 27.67 3.72 20.55
CA ILE A 248 26.78 4.11 21.65
C ILE A 248 26.44 2.88 22.49
N VAL A 249 25.98 1.78 21.89
CA VAL A 249 25.62 0.54 22.59
C VAL A 249 26.80 0.01 23.41
N ALA A 250 28.01 0.08 22.86
CA ALA A 250 29.22 -0.35 23.57
C ALA A 250 29.53 0.46 24.83
N LYS A 251 29.16 1.75 24.88
CA LYS A 251 29.38 2.64 26.03
C LYS A 251 28.24 2.61 27.03
N ASP A 252 27.00 2.65 26.54
CA ASP A 252 25.79 2.62 27.36
C ASP A 252 24.65 1.91 26.60
N LYS A 253 24.42 0.66 26.97
CA LYS A 253 23.38 -0.19 26.36
C LYS A 253 21.96 0.37 26.54
N ARG A 254 21.71 1.16 27.59
CA ARG A 254 20.39 1.70 27.92
C ARG A 254 20.22 3.18 27.57
N PHE A 255 21.21 3.78 26.93
CA PHE A 255 21.15 5.19 26.55
C PHE A 255 19.85 5.50 25.80
N ARG A 256 19.07 6.48 26.31
CA ARG A 256 17.78 6.89 25.76
C ARG A 256 16.84 5.71 25.44
N ASP A 257 16.64 4.84 26.42
CA ASP A 257 15.75 3.67 26.24
C ASP A 257 16.15 2.80 25.06
N GLU A 258 17.43 2.47 24.97
CA GLU A 258 18.04 1.65 23.91
C GLU A 258 17.89 2.27 22.50
N ALA A 259 17.83 3.61 22.36
CA ALA A 259 17.59 4.29 21.09
C ALA A 259 18.55 3.82 19.98
N ALA A 260 19.85 3.70 20.28
CA ALA A 260 20.82 3.24 19.29
C ALA A 260 20.55 1.80 18.82
N ARG A 261 20.19 0.89 19.72
CA ARG A 261 19.81 -0.49 19.34
C ARG A 261 18.55 -0.52 18.49
N LYS A 262 17.51 0.23 18.88
CA LYS A 262 16.27 0.34 18.12
C LYS A 262 16.54 0.88 16.70
N SER A 263 17.40 1.90 16.58
CA SER A 263 17.81 2.46 15.29
C SER A 263 18.58 1.45 14.42
N MET A 264 19.45 0.63 15.00
CA MET A 264 20.13 -0.44 14.25
C MET A 264 19.13 -1.45 13.69
N LEU A 265 18.13 -1.86 14.50
CA LEU A 265 17.08 -2.78 14.04
C LEU A 265 16.24 -2.17 12.90
N ALA A 266 15.95 -0.87 12.98
CA ALA A 266 15.27 -0.15 11.91
C ALA A 266 16.08 -0.16 10.61
N ILE A 267 17.40 0.09 10.68
CA ILE A 267 18.29 0.00 9.51
C ILE A 267 18.32 -1.42 8.94
N PHE A 268 18.34 -2.47 9.77
CA PHE A 268 18.31 -3.85 9.27
C PHE A 268 17.05 -4.13 8.44
N SER A 269 15.89 -3.59 8.86
CA SER A 269 14.66 -3.66 8.07
C SER A 269 14.76 -2.87 6.75
N LEU A 270 15.42 -1.69 6.77
CA LEU A 270 15.60 -0.85 5.57
C LEU A 270 16.47 -1.51 4.51
N VAL A 271 17.60 -2.10 4.92
CA VAL A 271 18.55 -2.74 3.99
C VAL A 271 18.15 -4.17 3.62
N GLY A 272 17.14 -4.70 4.27
CA GLY A 272 16.68 -6.09 4.16
C GLY A 272 17.28 -6.99 5.25
N ASP A 273 16.41 -7.69 5.94
CA ASP A 273 16.74 -8.52 7.12
C ASP A 273 17.78 -9.61 6.86
N ARG A 274 17.96 -10.04 5.61
CA ARG A 274 18.93 -11.07 5.19
C ARG A 274 20.06 -10.49 4.34
N SER A 275 20.30 -9.18 4.40
CA SER A 275 21.44 -8.58 3.71
C SER A 275 22.74 -8.89 4.45
N GLU A 276 23.86 -8.96 3.72
CA GLU A 276 25.19 -9.16 4.31
C GLU A 276 25.49 -8.10 5.38
N LEU A 277 25.12 -6.85 5.12
CA LEU A 277 25.27 -5.75 6.07
C LEU A 277 24.49 -5.98 7.37
N ALA A 278 23.23 -6.40 7.27
CA ALA A 278 22.41 -6.69 8.45
C ALA A 278 22.97 -7.86 9.25
N ASP A 279 23.44 -8.92 8.60
CA ASP A 279 23.99 -10.10 9.27
C ASP A 279 25.32 -9.78 9.97
N GLU A 280 26.21 -9.02 9.34
CA GLU A 280 27.45 -8.55 9.95
C GLU A 280 27.18 -7.76 11.23
N TYR A 281 26.31 -6.75 11.13
CA TYR A 281 26.06 -5.87 12.29
C TYR A 281 25.20 -6.52 13.37
N ARG A 282 24.35 -7.50 13.06
CA ARG A 282 23.70 -8.33 14.10
C ARG A 282 24.71 -9.11 14.92
N GLN A 283 25.73 -9.71 14.28
CA GLN A 283 26.78 -10.42 15.00
C GLN A 283 27.61 -9.47 15.89
N ARG A 284 27.97 -8.28 15.36
CA ARG A 284 28.71 -7.24 16.12
C ARG A 284 27.88 -6.74 17.31
N LEU A 285 26.57 -6.48 17.09
CA LEU A 285 25.65 -6.07 18.15
C LEU A 285 25.52 -7.14 19.24
N ALA A 286 25.33 -8.40 18.87
CA ALA A 286 25.26 -9.51 19.82
C ALA A 286 26.51 -9.60 20.67
N ARG A 287 27.72 -9.54 20.10
CA ARG A 287 28.99 -9.54 20.86
C ARG A 287 29.13 -8.34 21.80
N THR A 288 28.51 -7.21 21.48
CA THR A 288 28.56 -5.99 22.30
C THR A 288 27.57 -6.07 23.45
N LEU A 289 26.48 -6.80 23.30
CA LEU A 289 25.43 -6.96 24.30
C LEU A 289 25.77 -8.03 25.36
N TYR A 290 26.50 -9.06 24.97
CA TYR A 290 26.89 -10.20 25.81
C TYR A 290 28.40 -10.29 25.99
#